data_558f0bbc204372a88ac02788032a3592
#
_entry.id   558f0bbc204372a88ac02788032a3592
#
_cell.length_a   1.000
_cell.length_b   1.000
_cell.length_c   1.000
_cell.angle_alpha   90.00
_cell.angle_beta   90.00
_cell.angle_gamma   90.00
#
_symmetry.space_group_name_H-M   'P 1'
#
loop_
_entity.id
_entity.type
_entity.pdbx_description
1 polymer ?
#
loop_
_entity_poly.entity_id
_entity_poly.type
_entity_poly.pdbx_seq_one_letter_code
_entity_poly.pdbx_strand_id
1 'polypeptide(L)'
;MFNSYLSSLLSPASAGARLSLLQVSVTGILWGTTGVVVQVVAGSTGLGALAIGFYRLAVAAVVLLLIGVPAGKRIGAAFRAAPVAVIAAGVGLASYQALYFLAVRLGGVSIATVVSLGIAPVLLSAWETLHTRQRPGTPSIIASAAAIAGLVLIAGATTGPGVTAAAGLGLLAAIGSGVVYAASTGLSRHTTQGMEPLTLTTLSCTVGAVAILPLAAVEGLTFTPRLTPIALLLYAGAITTALAYALFYTGLRRLSGSVAVVVTLLEPLTAALLAVLLIDEPLGTMTIVGGLLLLGAVATLYLNAGPATEQPAIPAASERG
;
A
#
# COMPACT_ATOMS: atom_id res chain seq x y z
N MET A 1 -37.59 -11.37 -0.74
CA MET A 1 -36.27 -11.18 -0.16
C MET A 1 -35.13 -11.35 -1.18
N PHE A 2 -35.09 -12.41 -2.01
CA PHE A 2 -34.00 -12.64 -2.98
C PHE A 2 -33.90 -11.54 -4.07
N ASN A 3 -35.03 -11.06 -4.60
CA ASN A 3 -35.07 -9.99 -5.60
C ASN A 3 -34.64 -8.62 -5.07
N SER A 4 -34.95 -8.30 -3.82
CA SER A 4 -34.48 -7.06 -3.19
C SER A 4 -32.97 -7.10 -2.89
N TYR A 5 -32.43 -8.28 -2.61
CA TYR A 5 -31.00 -8.49 -2.43
C TYR A 5 -30.25 -8.35 -3.76
N LEU A 6 -30.78 -8.93 -4.84
CA LEU A 6 -30.21 -8.79 -6.19
C LEU A 6 -30.27 -7.34 -6.69
N SER A 7 -31.34 -6.61 -6.46
CA SER A 7 -31.45 -5.21 -6.86
C SER A 7 -30.50 -4.29 -6.07
N SER A 8 -30.24 -4.56 -4.79
CA SER A 8 -29.25 -3.84 -4.00
C SER A 8 -27.81 -4.14 -4.44
N LEU A 9 -27.54 -5.37 -4.88
CA LEU A 9 -26.24 -5.78 -5.44
C LEU A 9 -25.93 -5.13 -6.81
N LEU A 10 -26.96 -4.81 -7.57
CA LEU A 10 -26.86 -4.22 -8.93
C LEU A 10 -27.04 -2.68 -8.92
N SER A 11 -27.15 -2.05 -7.75
CA SER A 11 -27.26 -0.61 -7.66
C SER A 11 -25.97 0.09 -8.15
N PRO A 12 -26.06 1.26 -8.80
CA PRO A 12 -24.88 2.03 -9.23
C PRO A 12 -23.91 2.36 -8.09
N ALA A 13 -24.41 2.55 -6.87
CA ALA A 13 -23.61 2.79 -5.67
C ALA A 13 -22.80 1.54 -5.27
N SER A 14 -23.38 0.34 -5.34
CA SER A 14 -22.67 -0.92 -5.08
C SER A 14 -21.65 -1.23 -6.19
N ALA A 15 -21.94 -0.91 -7.44
CA ALA A 15 -21.01 -1.04 -8.56
C ALA A 15 -19.77 -0.17 -8.36
N GLY A 16 -19.93 1.08 -7.89
CA GLY A 16 -18.82 1.97 -7.60
C GLY A 16 -17.93 1.49 -6.45
N ALA A 17 -18.51 0.94 -5.37
CA ALA A 17 -17.76 0.37 -4.26
C ALA A 17 -16.96 -0.88 -4.70
N ARG A 18 -17.58 -1.76 -5.49
CA ARG A 18 -16.91 -2.94 -6.05
C ARG A 18 -15.76 -2.60 -6.98
N LEU A 19 -15.95 -1.57 -7.83
CA LEU A 19 -14.86 -1.07 -8.69
C LEU A 19 -13.70 -0.57 -7.84
N SER A 20 -13.96 0.16 -6.77
CA SER A 20 -12.92 0.64 -5.86
C SER A 20 -12.21 -0.50 -5.13
N LEU A 21 -12.93 -1.54 -4.70
CA LEU A 21 -12.32 -2.77 -4.17
C LEU A 21 -11.44 -3.45 -5.21
N LEU A 22 -11.91 -3.57 -6.46
CA LEU A 22 -11.12 -4.14 -7.56
C LEU A 22 -9.84 -3.34 -7.81
N GLN A 23 -9.91 -2.02 -7.84
CA GLN A 23 -8.74 -1.15 -8.01
C GLN A 23 -7.69 -1.39 -6.91
N VAL A 24 -8.12 -1.48 -5.65
CA VAL A 24 -7.22 -1.73 -4.52
C VAL A 24 -6.74 -3.19 -4.51
N SER A 25 -7.55 -4.15 -4.94
CA SER A 25 -7.10 -5.56 -5.11
C SER A 25 -5.99 -5.67 -6.16
N VAL A 26 -6.18 -5.02 -7.31
CA VAL A 26 -5.13 -4.96 -8.35
C VAL A 26 -3.88 -4.30 -7.81
N THR A 27 -4.00 -3.25 -7.00
CA THR A 27 -2.87 -2.63 -6.32
C THR A 27 -2.11 -3.62 -5.44
N GLY A 28 -2.80 -4.38 -4.59
CA GLY A 28 -2.19 -5.39 -3.72
C GLY A 28 -1.45 -6.47 -4.53
N ILE A 29 -2.06 -6.95 -5.61
CA ILE A 29 -1.42 -7.90 -6.53
C ILE A 29 -0.16 -7.31 -7.16
N LEU A 30 -0.23 -6.08 -7.68
CA LEU A 30 0.93 -5.41 -8.29
C LEU A 30 2.06 -5.20 -7.27
N TRP A 31 1.74 -4.81 -6.04
CA TRP A 31 2.73 -4.69 -4.98
C TRP A 31 3.37 -6.02 -4.61
N GLY A 32 2.61 -7.12 -4.63
CA GLY A 32 3.13 -8.47 -4.38
C GLY A 32 4.20 -8.91 -5.38
N THR A 33 4.15 -8.42 -6.63
CA THR A 33 5.20 -8.71 -7.62
C THR A 33 6.52 -7.99 -7.32
N THR A 34 6.46 -6.91 -6.53
CA THR A 34 7.61 -6.04 -6.24
C THR A 34 8.73 -6.78 -5.52
N GLY A 35 8.38 -7.70 -4.62
CA GLY A 35 9.38 -8.46 -3.84
C GLY A 35 10.34 -9.23 -4.74
N VAL A 36 9.80 -9.95 -5.72
CA VAL A 36 10.60 -10.71 -6.70
C VAL A 36 11.46 -9.77 -7.55
N VAL A 37 10.87 -8.65 -8.02
CA VAL A 37 11.60 -7.66 -8.83
C VAL A 37 12.77 -7.07 -8.05
N VAL A 38 12.56 -6.67 -6.80
CA VAL A 38 13.62 -6.13 -5.92
C VAL A 38 14.72 -7.16 -5.72
N GLN A 39 14.37 -8.42 -5.48
CA GLN A 39 15.35 -9.50 -5.27
C GLN A 39 16.22 -9.73 -6.52
N VAL A 40 15.59 -9.79 -7.70
CA VAL A 40 16.33 -9.99 -8.97
C VAL A 40 17.21 -8.78 -9.29
N VAL A 41 16.71 -7.56 -9.11
CA VAL A 41 17.49 -6.34 -9.34
C VAL A 41 18.65 -6.26 -8.35
N ALA A 42 18.44 -6.45 -7.06
CA ALA A 42 19.49 -6.44 -6.05
C ALA A 42 20.60 -7.48 -6.35
N GLY A 43 20.19 -8.73 -6.65
CA GLY A 43 21.13 -9.80 -6.96
C GLY A 43 21.94 -9.58 -8.24
N SER A 44 21.39 -8.88 -9.24
CA SER A 44 22.05 -8.65 -10.53
C SER A 44 22.84 -7.34 -10.61
N THR A 45 22.57 -6.37 -9.74
CA THR A 45 23.17 -5.03 -9.77
C THR A 45 23.96 -4.69 -8.52
N GLY A 46 23.73 -5.35 -7.40
CA GLY A 46 24.28 -5.00 -6.09
C GLY A 46 23.61 -3.76 -5.45
N LEU A 47 22.55 -3.21 -6.05
CA LEU A 47 21.83 -2.07 -5.48
C LEU A 47 21.19 -2.46 -4.15
N GLY A 48 21.29 -1.56 -3.17
CA GLY A 48 20.57 -1.66 -1.90
C GLY A 48 19.06 -1.40 -2.05
N ALA A 49 18.30 -1.78 -1.03
CA ALA A 49 16.85 -1.67 -1.06
C ALA A 49 16.36 -0.22 -1.13
N LEU A 50 17.06 0.74 -0.49
CA LEU A 50 16.74 2.17 -0.58
C LEU A 50 17.03 2.74 -1.96
N ALA A 51 18.13 2.30 -2.60
CA ALA A 51 18.46 2.69 -3.97
C ALA A 51 17.41 2.19 -4.96
N ILE A 52 16.95 0.93 -4.84
CA ILE A 52 15.86 0.39 -5.66
C ILE A 52 14.55 1.16 -5.38
N GLY A 53 14.27 1.46 -4.10
CA GLY A 53 13.12 2.29 -3.69
C GLY A 53 13.14 3.67 -4.33
N PHE A 54 14.31 4.32 -4.37
CA PHE A 54 14.50 5.59 -5.08
C PHE A 54 14.20 5.46 -6.57
N TYR A 55 14.79 4.47 -7.25
CA TYR A 55 14.56 4.27 -8.69
C TYR A 55 13.07 4.03 -9.00
N ARG A 56 12.37 3.25 -8.18
CA ARG A 56 10.93 3.02 -8.32
C ARG A 56 10.12 4.32 -8.27
N LEU A 57 10.39 5.16 -7.26
CA LEU A 57 9.70 6.44 -7.09
C LEU A 57 10.10 7.44 -8.18
N ALA A 58 11.37 7.49 -8.56
CA ALA A 58 11.87 8.39 -9.59
C ALA A 58 11.28 8.04 -10.98
N VAL A 59 11.29 6.75 -11.35
CA VAL A 59 10.66 6.29 -12.61
C VAL A 59 9.17 6.57 -12.59
N ALA A 60 8.48 6.29 -11.47
CA ALA A 60 7.06 6.61 -11.33
C ALA A 60 6.79 8.11 -11.51
N ALA A 61 7.59 8.96 -10.85
CA ALA A 61 7.47 10.41 -10.97
C ALA A 61 7.68 10.88 -12.42
N VAL A 62 8.71 10.38 -13.10
CA VAL A 62 9.00 10.73 -14.50
C VAL A 62 7.85 10.30 -15.42
N VAL A 63 7.39 9.04 -15.31
CA VAL A 63 6.28 8.52 -16.13
C VAL A 63 5.00 9.34 -15.91
N LEU A 64 4.65 9.61 -14.66
CA LEU A 64 3.46 10.38 -14.30
C LEU A 64 3.55 11.85 -14.73
N LEU A 65 4.73 12.47 -14.62
CA LEU A 65 4.97 13.83 -15.11
C LEU A 65 4.86 13.90 -16.63
N LEU A 66 5.39 12.91 -17.36
CA LEU A 66 5.26 12.85 -18.82
C LEU A 66 3.81 12.68 -19.27
N ILE A 67 3.05 11.81 -18.59
CA ILE A 67 1.60 11.66 -18.84
C ILE A 67 0.85 12.96 -18.48
N GLY A 68 1.27 13.63 -17.41
CA GLY A 68 0.66 14.85 -16.89
C GLY A 68 1.12 16.15 -17.56
N VAL A 69 2.02 16.11 -18.55
CA VAL A 69 2.53 17.32 -19.23
C VAL A 69 1.40 18.28 -19.68
N PRO A 70 0.28 17.80 -20.28
CA PRO A 70 -0.82 18.69 -20.65
C PRO A 70 -1.50 19.35 -19.43
N ALA A 71 -1.37 18.74 -18.25
CA ALA A 71 -1.98 19.18 -16.98
C ALA A 71 -0.98 19.91 -16.05
N GLY A 72 0.23 20.23 -16.51
CA GLY A 72 1.32 20.74 -15.66
C GLY A 72 0.96 21.99 -14.83
N LYS A 73 0.17 22.91 -15.36
CA LYS A 73 -0.35 24.07 -14.60
C LYS A 73 -1.29 23.64 -13.47
N ARG A 74 -2.08 22.57 -13.67
CA ARG A 74 -3.00 22.01 -12.65
C ARG A 74 -2.22 21.31 -11.56
N ILE A 75 -1.16 20.57 -11.88
CA ILE A 75 -0.26 19.89 -10.91
C ILE A 75 0.39 20.93 -10.00
N GLY A 76 0.96 21.99 -10.58
CA GLY A 76 1.58 23.08 -9.80
C GLY A 76 0.56 23.87 -8.95
N ALA A 77 -0.67 24.06 -9.44
CA ALA A 77 -1.75 24.67 -8.66
C ALA A 77 -2.19 23.78 -7.50
N ALA A 78 -2.34 22.47 -7.74
CA ALA A 78 -2.69 21.50 -6.71
C ALA A 78 -1.63 21.44 -5.58
N PHE A 79 -0.35 21.46 -5.95
CA PHE A 79 0.74 21.54 -4.95
C PHE A 79 0.62 22.80 -4.08
N ARG A 80 0.39 23.96 -4.70
CA ARG A 80 0.26 25.24 -3.98
C ARG A 80 -0.99 25.31 -3.10
N ALA A 81 -2.07 24.63 -3.51
CA ALA A 81 -3.31 24.58 -2.73
C ALA A 81 -3.20 23.73 -1.46
N ALA A 82 -2.40 22.65 -1.47
CA ALA A 82 -2.27 21.73 -0.34
C ALA A 82 -0.82 21.25 -0.15
N PRO A 83 0.18 22.15 0.03
CA PRO A 83 1.59 21.77 0.03
C PRO A 83 1.93 20.82 1.19
N VAL A 84 1.40 21.06 2.38
CA VAL A 84 1.64 20.24 3.57
C VAL A 84 1.11 18.81 3.36
N ALA A 85 -0.09 18.67 2.84
CA ALA A 85 -0.69 17.35 2.60
C ALA A 85 0.11 16.55 1.55
N VAL A 86 0.53 17.22 0.47
CA VAL A 86 1.34 16.59 -0.57
C VAL A 86 2.72 16.20 -0.07
N ILE A 87 3.41 17.09 0.65
CA ILE A 87 4.73 16.81 1.23
C ILE A 87 4.60 15.66 2.23
N ALA A 88 3.63 15.71 3.13
CA ALA A 88 3.42 14.65 4.10
C ALA A 88 3.06 13.30 3.46
N ALA A 89 2.27 13.28 2.37
CA ALA A 89 1.99 12.06 1.62
C ALA A 89 3.25 11.48 0.97
N GLY A 90 4.06 12.31 0.31
CA GLY A 90 5.29 11.88 -0.36
C GLY A 90 6.39 11.47 0.62
N VAL A 91 6.63 12.28 1.67
CA VAL A 91 7.58 11.94 2.74
C VAL A 91 7.13 10.69 3.49
N GLY A 92 5.82 10.56 3.76
CA GLY A 92 5.25 9.35 4.36
C GLY A 92 5.49 8.12 3.51
N LEU A 93 5.29 8.22 2.20
CA LEU A 93 5.58 7.16 1.23
C LEU A 93 7.05 6.71 1.26
N ALA A 94 7.99 7.65 1.30
CA ALA A 94 9.42 7.37 1.40
C ALA A 94 9.80 6.77 2.76
N SER A 95 9.26 7.34 3.84
CA SER A 95 9.60 6.98 5.22
C SER A 95 9.10 5.59 5.59
N TYR A 96 7.84 5.22 5.25
CA TYR A 96 7.36 3.88 5.57
C TYR A 96 8.20 2.83 4.84
N GLN A 97 8.62 3.10 3.61
CA GLN A 97 9.44 2.20 2.81
C GLN A 97 10.86 2.07 3.41
N ALA A 98 11.49 3.18 3.81
CA ALA A 98 12.79 3.17 4.45
C ALA A 98 12.77 2.41 5.79
N LEU A 99 11.76 2.65 6.61
CA LEU A 99 11.56 1.95 7.89
C LEU A 99 11.28 0.46 7.69
N TYR A 100 10.49 0.11 6.67
CA TYR A 100 10.23 -1.30 6.33
C TYR A 100 11.53 -2.03 5.95
N PHE A 101 12.35 -1.44 5.08
CA PHE A 101 13.63 -2.04 4.71
C PHE A 101 14.61 -2.12 5.90
N LEU A 102 14.61 -1.13 6.77
CA LEU A 102 15.38 -1.19 8.01
C LEU A 102 14.89 -2.34 8.90
N ALA A 103 13.58 -2.50 9.03
CA ALA A 103 12.97 -3.61 9.78
C ALA A 103 13.35 -4.97 9.20
N VAL A 104 13.33 -5.10 7.87
CA VAL A 104 13.76 -6.33 7.17
C VAL A 104 15.23 -6.65 7.45
N ARG A 105 16.10 -5.67 7.40
CA ARG A 105 17.55 -5.85 7.66
C ARG A 105 17.85 -6.26 9.10
N LEU A 106 17.13 -5.73 10.07
CA LEU A 106 17.41 -5.93 11.50
C LEU A 106 16.61 -7.08 12.14
N GLY A 107 15.36 -7.28 11.69
CA GLY A 107 14.41 -8.23 12.28
C GLY A 107 13.96 -9.35 11.36
N GLY A 108 14.36 -9.29 10.07
CA GLY A 108 13.91 -10.25 9.05
C GLY A 108 12.59 -9.88 8.38
N VAL A 109 12.36 -10.47 7.21
CA VAL A 109 11.20 -10.17 6.36
C VAL A 109 9.87 -10.47 7.06
N SER A 110 9.78 -11.60 7.77
CA SER A 110 8.55 -12.04 8.42
C SER A 110 8.06 -11.05 9.47
N ILE A 111 8.94 -10.63 10.40
CA ILE A 111 8.60 -9.66 11.45
C ILE A 111 8.25 -8.31 10.82
N ALA A 112 9.07 -7.84 9.88
CA ALA A 112 8.83 -6.58 9.20
C ALA A 112 7.45 -6.56 8.52
N THR A 113 7.10 -7.62 7.79
CA THR A 113 5.84 -7.71 7.04
C THR A 113 4.62 -7.82 7.96
N VAL A 114 4.66 -8.76 8.94
CA VAL A 114 3.52 -8.95 9.86
C VAL A 114 3.23 -7.69 10.65
N VAL A 115 4.27 -7.07 11.20
CA VAL A 115 4.09 -5.91 12.07
C VAL A 115 3.74 -4.66 11.26
N SER A 116 4.46 -4.36 10.17
CA SER A 116 4.20 -3.16 9.38
C SER A 116 2.84 -3.18 8.70
N LEU A 117 2.49 -4.30 8.05
CA LEU A 117 1.22 -4.42 7.34
C LEU A 117 0.04 -4.77 8.25
N GLY A 118 0.28 -5.56 9.31
CA GLY A 118 -0.77 -5.99 10.23
C GLY A 118 -1.26 -4.90 11.17
N ILE A 119 -0.38 -3.97 11.59
CA ILE A 119 -0.78 -2.88 12.51
C ILE A 119 -1.59 -1.79 11.80
N ALA A 120 -1.38 -1.58 10.50
CA ALA A 120 -1.99 -0.48 9.75
C ALA A 120 -3.53 -0.53 9.69
N PRO A 121 -4.20 -1.67 9.41
CA PRO A 121 -5.66 -1.75 9.46
C PRO A 121 -6.22 -1.44 10.84
N VAL A 122 -5.53 -1.88 11.90
CA VAL A 122 -5.94 -1.64 13.30
C VAL A 122 -5.88 -0.16 13.63
N LEU A 123 -4.75 0.50 13.29
CA LEU A 123 -4.56 1.93 13.54
C LEU A 123 -5.56 2.77 12.75
N LEU A 124 -5.78 2.46 11.46
CA LEU A 124 -6.75 3.17 10.63
C LEU A 124 -8.18 2.98 11.13
N SER A 125 -8.56 1.75 11.50
CA SER A 125 -9.88 1.46 12.06
C SER A 125 -10.11 2.20 13.38
N ALA A 126 -9.11 2.25 14.27
CA ALA A 126 -9.16 3.01 15.51
C ALA A 126 -9.28 4.52 15.23
N TRP A 127 -8.45 5.05 14.35
CA TRP A 127 -8.51 6.45 13.93
C TRP A 127 -9.87 6.83 13.32
N GLU A 128 -10.37 6.02 12.39
CA GLU A 128 -11.68 6.23 11.75
C GLU A 128 -12.80 6.21 12.79
N THR A 129 -12.78 5.26 13.73
CA THR A 129 -13.74 5.17 14.83
C THR A 129 -13.74 6.39 15.74
N LEU A 130 -12.55 6.88 16.11
CA LEU A 130 -12.38 8.05 16.97
C LEU A 130 -12.88 9.33 16.30
N HIS A 131 -12.62 9.49 14.99
CA HIS A 131 -13.00 10.70 14.24
C HIS A 131 -14.47 10.73 13.83
N THR A 132 -15.00 9.61 13.36
CA THR A 132 -16.37 9.52 12.90
C THR A 132 -17.34 9.18 14.03
N ARG A 133 -16.85 8.71 15.18
CA ARG A 133 -17.61 8.14 16.29
C ARG A 133 -18.51 6.96 15.87
N GLN A 134 -18.23 6.38 14.72
CA GLN A 134 -18.93 5.20 14.20
C GLN A 134 -18.02 3.98 14.35
N ARG A 135 -18.58 2.89 14.91
CA ARG A 135 -17.86 1.63 15.01
C ARG A 135 -17.77 0.95 13.63
N PRO A 136 -16.67 0.28 13.30
CA PRO A 136 -16.60 -0.53 12.09
C PRO A 136 -17.73 -1.56 12.07
N GLY A 137 -18.31 -1.79 10.91
CA GLY A 137 -19.30 -2.85 10.75
C GLY A 137 -18.70 -4.23 11.04
N THR A 138 -19.52 -5.15 11.54
CA THR A 138 -19.11 -6.54 11.84
C THR A 138 -18.34 -7.21 10.69
N PRO A 139 -18.75 -7.06 9.40
CA PRO A 139 -18.00 -7.64 8.27
C PRO A 139 -16.58 -7.09 8.15
N SER A 140 -16.38 -5.80 8.42
CA SER A 140 -15.05 -5.17 8.37
C SER A 140 -14.14 -5.67 9.50
N ILE A 141 -14.70 -5.87 10.70
CA ILE A 141 -13.96 -6.42 11.84
C ILE A 141 -13.53 -7.86 11.56
N ILE A 142 -14.46 -8.70 11.08
CA ILE A 142 -14.18 -10.09 10.71
C ILE A 142 -13.12 -10.17 9.62
N ALA A 143 -13.27 -9.37 8.56
CA ALA A 143 -12.31 -9.32 7.46
C ALA A 143 -10.91 -8.89 7.95
N SER A 144 -10.82 -7.86 8.80
CA SER A 144 -9.54 -7.42 9.36
C SER A 144 -8.89 -8.49 10.23
N ALA A 145 -9.65 -9.15 11.11
CA ALA A 145 -9.15 -10.22 11.95
C ALA A 145 -8.67 -11.44 11.12
N ALA A 146 -9.45 -11.85 10.12
CA ALA A 146 -9.09 -12.95 9.22
C ALA A 146 -7.85 -12.61 8.40
N ALA A 147 -7.74 -11.38 7.90
CA ALA A 147 -6.60 -10.91 7.12
C ALA A 147 -5.31 -10.88 7.96
N ILE A 148 -5.37 -10.38 9.20
CA ILE A 148 -4.22 -10.36 10.11
C ILE A 148 -3.81 -11.79 10.48
N ALA A 149 -4.76 -12.68 10.78
CA ALA A 149 -4.48 -14.08 11.06
C ALA A 149 -3.82 -14.77 9.84
N GLY A 150 -4.34 -14.52 8.63
CA GLY A 150 -3.76 -15.02 7.39
C GLY A 150 -2.33 -14.53 7.14
N LEU A 151 -2.09 -13.25 7.40
CA LEU A 151 -0.75 -12.63 7.29
C LEU A 151 0.24 -13.27 8.27
N VAL A 152 -0.17 -13.47 9.53
CA VAL A 152 0.65 -14.14 10.56
C VAL A 152 1.01 -15.57 10.14
N LEU A 153 0.06 -16.32 9.58
CA LEU A 153 0.31 -17.70 9.13
C LEU A 153 1.28 -17.74 7.92
N ILE A 154 1.11 -16.85 6.93
CA ILE A 154 2.02 -16.79 5.77
C ILE A 154 3.44 -16.44 6.23
N ALA A 155 3.59 -15.43 7.08
CA ALA A 155 4.90 -15.02 7.56
C ALA A 155 5.52 -16.02 8.54
N GLY A 156 4.71 -16.71 9.35
CA GLY A 156 5.16 -17.75 10.26
C GLY A 156 5.76 -18.97 9.53
N ALA A 157 5.32 -19.23 8.31
CA ALA A 157 5.88 -20.31 7.47
C ALA A 157 7.34 -20.05 7.03
N THR A 158 7.81 -18.79 7.09
CA THR A 158 9.13 -18.37 6.61
C THR A 158 10.14 -18.09 7.71
N THR A 159 9.80 -18.33 9.01
CA THR A 159 10.68 -18.04 10.14
C THR A 159 11.71 -19.13 10.38
N GLY A 160 13.00 -18.76 10.30
CA GLY A 160 14.12 -19.55 10.85
C GLY A 160 14.46 -19.16 12.29
N PRO A 161 15.19 -20.02 13.07
CA PRO A 161 15.59 -19.71 14.43
C PRO A 161 16.67 -18.64 14.48
N GLY A 162 16.43 -17.53 15.18
CA GLY A 162 17.45 -16.51 15.46
C GLY A 162 16.90 -15.14 15.84
N VAL A 163 16.48 -14.96 17.10
CA VAL A 163 16.23 -13.61 17.63
C VAL A 163 17.56 -13.00 18.07
N THR A 164 18.11 -12.08 17.28
CA THR A 164 19.32 -11.33 17.63
C THR A 164 18.98 -10.07 18.44
N ALA A 165 19.97 -9.49 19.15
CA ALA A 165 19.80 -8.21 19.88
C ALA A 165 19.32 -7.05 18.96
N ALA A 166 19.60 -7.10 17.67
CA ALA A 166 19.10 -6.16 16.68
C ALA A 166 17.58 -6.32 16.38
N ALA A 167 16.99 -7.46 16.76
CA ALA A 167 15.56 -7.74 16.49
C ALA A 167 14.62 -6.74 17.19
N GLY A 168 15.01 -6.20 18.35
CA GLY A 168 14.23 -5.15 19.04
C GLY A 168 14.16 -3.85 18.23
N LEU A 169 15.26 -3.40 17.65
CA LEU A 169 15.30 -2.24 16.76
C LEU A 169 14.56 -2.51 15.45
N GLY A 170 14.64 -3.75 14.94
CA GLY A 170 13.88 -4.19 13.77
C GLY A 170 12.37 -4.12 14.02
N LEU A 171 11.93 -4.56 15.21
CA LEU A 171 10.52 -4.47 15.62
C LEU A 171 10.05 -3.01 15.73
N LEU A 172 10.84 -2.13 16.33
CA LEU A 172 10.52 -0.70 16.41
C LEU A 172 10.43 -0.06 15.01
N ALA A 173 11.34 -0.40 14.12
CA ALA A 173 11.30 0.06 12.73
C ALA A 173 10.05 -0.47 11.99
N ALA A 174 9.65 -1.72 12.23
CA ALA A 174 8.42 -2.30 11.66
C ALA A 174 7.16 -1.59 12.18
N ILE A 175 7.08 -1.33 13.48
CA ILE A 175 5.98 -0.55 14.09
C ILE A 175 5.96 0.86 13.47
N GLY A 176 7.09 1.54 13.42
CA GLY A 176 7.22 2.86 12.82
C GLY A 176 6.76 2.88 11.36
N SER A 177 7.16 1.87 10.57
CA SER A 177 6.71 1.69 9.19
C SER A 177 5.18 1.58 9.10
N GLY A 178 4.57 0.71 9.90
CA GLY A 178 3.11 0.52 9.93
C GLY A 178 2.35 1.77 10.38
N VAL A 179 2.86 2.50 11.37
CA VAL A 179 2.28 3.79 11.82
C VAL A 179 2.33 4.81 10.69
N VAL A 180 3.49 4.98 10.03
CA VAL A 180 3.65 5.92 8.92
C VAL A 180 2.76 5.51 7.74
N TYR A 181 2.68 4.21 7.43
CA TYR A 181 1.79 3.72 6.37
C TYR A 181 0.32 4.00 6.66
N ALA A 182 -0.15 3.75 7.89
CA ALA A 182 -1.51 4.08 8.31
C ALA A 182 -1.78 5.59 8.24
N ALA A 183 -0.89 6.41 8.79
CA ALA A 183 -1.02 7.86 8.78
C ALA A 183 -1.03 8.43 7.35
N SER A 184 -0.13 7.96 6.48
CA SER A 184 -0.06 8.37 5.08
C SER A 184 -1.31 7.97 4.31
N THR A 185 -1.85 6.76 4.56
CA THR A 185 -3.09 6.29 3.93
C THR A 185 -4.29 7.11 4.37
N GLY A 186 -4.43 7.39 5.67
CA GLY A 186 -5.50 8.24 6.21
C GLY A 186 -5.44 9.66 5.65
N LEU A 187 -4.26 10.25 5.60
CA LEU A 187 -4.04 11.57 5.01
C LEU A 187 -4.34 11.58 3.51
N SER A 188 -3.84 10.58 2.77
CA SER A 188 -4.07 10.47 1.33
C SER A 188 -5.55 10.29 1.02
N ARG A 189 -6.28 9.50 1.83
CA ARG A 189 -7.74 9.38 1.71
C ARG A 189 -8.44 10.72 1.87
N HIS A 190 -8.06 11.51 2.87
CA HIS A 190 -8.63 12.84 3.08
C HIS A 190 -8.27 13.77 1.89
N THR A 191 -7.03 13.76 1.45
CA THR A 191 -6.54 14.59 0.35
C THR A 191 -7.21 14.26 -0.98
N THR A 192 -7.52 12.97 -1.26
CA THR A 192 -8.19 12.55 -2.50
C THR A 192 -9.64 13.03 -2.62
N GLN A 193 -10.25 13.54 -1.54
CA GLN A 193 -11.58 14.16 -1.62
C GLN A 193 -11.53 15.54 -2.32
N GLY A 194 -10.41 16.26 -2.19
CA GLY A 194 -10.21 17.59 -2.80
C GLY A 194 -9.21 17.61 -3.96
N MET A 195 -8.47 16.52 -4.19
CA MET A 195 -7.44 16.43 -5.22
C MET A 195 -7.63 15.20 -6.10
N GLU A 196 -7.40 15.34 -7.39
CA GLU A 196 -7.46 14.19 -8.31
C GLU A 196 -6.40 13.13 -7.95
N PRO A 197 -6.77 11.83 -7.88
CA PRO A 197 -5.85 10.74 -7.49
C PRO A 197 -4.55 10.71 -8.31
N LEU A 198 -4.63 10.90 -9.62
CA LEU A 198 -3.45 10.90 -10.48
C LEU A 198 -2.50 12.07 -10.14
N THR A 199 -3.05 13.24 -9.85
CA THR A 199 -2.28 14.40 -9.40
C THR A 199 -1.60 14.15 -8.06
N LEU A 200 -2.33 13.56 -7.09
CA LEU A 200 -1.75 13.19 -5.80
C LEU A 200 -0.65 12.14 -5.97
N THR A 201 -0.85 11.12 -6.82
CA THR A 201 0.15 10.10 -7.13
C THR A 201 1.41 10.73 -7.70
N THR A 202 1.26 11.62 -8.69
CA THR A 202 2.40 12.32 -9.32
C THR A 202 3.21 13.10 -8.29
N LEU A 203 2.53 13.90 -7.48
CA LEU A 203 3.17 14.73 -6.47
C LEU A 203 3.80 13.89 -5.35
N SER A 204 3.10 12.86 -4.85
CA SER A 204 3.62 11.98 -3.80
C SER A 204 4.84 11.18 -4.27
N CYS A 205 4.84 10.66 -5.50
CA CYS A 205 6.00 9.97 -6.06
C CYS A 205 7.19 10.92 -6.24
N THR A 206 6.94 12.15 -6.72
CA THR A 206 7.99 13.15 -6.92
C THR A 206 8.62 13.56 -5.58
N VAL A 207 7.80 13.93 -4.59
CA VAL A 207 8.28 14.29 -3.25
C VAL A 207 8.94 13.11 -2.57
N GLY A 208 8.36 11.90 -2.70
CA GLY A 208 8.93 10.68 -2.15
C GLY A 208 10.29 10.33 -2.74
N ALA A 209 10.47 10.48 -4.05
CA ALA A 209 11.77 10.28 -4.70
C ALA A 209 12.83 11.26 -4.16
N VAL A 210 12.47 12.55 -4.02
CA VAL A 210 13.38 13.55 -3.45
C VAL A 210 13.69 13.24 -1.98
N ALA A 211 12.69 12.82 -1.21
CA ALA A 211 12.85 12.53 0.22
C ALA A 211 13.74 11.32 0.50
N ILE A 212 13.64 10.25 -0.31
CA ILE A 212 14.46 9.04 -0.12
C ILE A 212 15.86 9.17 -0.72
N LEU A 213 16.09 10.11 -1.65
CA LEU A 213 17.34 10.27 -2.37
C LEU A 213 18.58 10.36 -1.48
N PRO A 214 18.61 11.13 -0.37
CA PRO A 214 19.80 11.20 0.48
C PRO A 214 20.19 9.82 1.05
N LEU A 215 19.23 9.04 1.50
CA LEU A 215 19.46 7.70 2.05
C LEU A 215 19.88 6.71 0.95
N ALA A 216 19.26 6.78 -0.21
CA ALA A 216 19.62 5.97 -1.36
C ALA A 216 21.03 6.31 -1.88
N ALA A 217 21.44 7.58 -1.84
CA ALA A 217 22.77 8.02 -2.24
C ALA A 217 23.87 7.47 -1.30
N VAL A 218 23.58 7.35 0.00
CA VAL A 218 24.48 6.72 0.97
C VAL A 218 24.68 5.22 0.70
N GLU A 219 23.60 4.52 0.28
CA GLU A 219 23.70 3.11 -0.13
C GLU A 219 24.47 2.92 -1.46
N GLY A 220 24.48 3.92 -2.32
CA GLY A 220 25.04 3.87 -3.66
C GLY A 220 23.98 3.68 -4.74
N LEU A 221 24.01 4.57 -5.75
CA LEU A 221 23.05 4.58 -6.86
C LEU A 221 23.63 3.99 -8.16
N THR A 222 24.93 3.70 -8.19
CA THR A 222 25.58 3.25 -9.41
C THR A 222 25.45 1.75 -9.61
N PHE A 223 25.12 1.33 -10.82
CA PHE A 223 25.12 -0.07 -11.23
C PHE A 223 25.50 -0.20 -12.71
N THR A 224 25.95 -1.38 -13.10
CA THR A 224 26.21 -1.66 -14.52
C THR A 224 24.91 -1.78 -15.28
N PRO A 225 24.64 -0.89 -16.27
CA PRO A 225 23.39 -0.92 -17.00
C PRO A 225 23.31 -2.18 -17.88
N ARG A 226 22.34 -3.03 -17.60
CA ARG A 226 21.96 -4.21 -18.39
C ARG A 226 20.46 -4.14 -18.69
N LEU A 227 20.04 -4.76 -19.79
CA LEU A 227 18.63 -4.69 -20.23
C LEU A 227 17.65 -5.17 -19.16
N THR A 228 17.94 -6.34 -18.55
CA THR A 228 17.04 -6.95 -17.55
C THR A 228 16.84 -6.08 -16.30
N PRO A 229 17.87 -5.61 -15.58
CA PRO A 229 17.67 -4.72 -14.43
C PRO A 229 16.95 -3.42 -14.80
N ILE A 230 17.29 -2.82 -15.95
CA ILE A 230 16.62 -1.60 -16.41
C ILE A 230 15.12 -1.86 -16.67
N ALA A 231 14.78 -2.93 -17.39
CA ALA A 231 13.39 -3.30 -17.65
C ALA A 231 12.60 -3.56 -16.35
N LEU A 232 13.24 -4.24 -15.38
CA LEU A 232 12.63 -4.49 -14.08
C LEU A 232 12.46 -3.22 -13.24
N LEU A 233 13.41 -2.29 -13.26
CA LEU A 233 13.26 -0.99 -12.60
C LEU A 233 12.16 -0.14 -13.26
N LEU A 234 12.06 -0.17 -14.59
CA LEU A 234 10.96 0.49 -15.31
C LEU A 234 9.61 -0.14 -14.96
N TYR A 235 9.51 -1.47 -14.93
CA TYR A 235 8.31 -2.17 -14.46
C TYR A 235 7.97 -1.80 -13.02
N ALA A 236 8.95 -1.82 -12.12
CA ALA A 236 8.76 -1.47 -10.72
C ALA A 236 8.28 -0.02 -10.55
N GLY A 237 8.80 0.92 -11.31
CA GLY A 237 8.38 2.32 -11.27
C GLY A 237 7.04 2.58 -11.95
N ALA A 238 6.88 2.14 -13.20
CA ALA A 238 5.70 2.46 -14.00
C ALA A 238 4.46 1.65 -13.57
N ILE A 239 4.63 0.35 -13.32
CA ILE A 239 3.50 -0.56 -13.06
C ILE A 239 3.26 -0.70 -11.57
N THR A 240 4.28 -1.17 -10.80
CA THR A 240 4.05 -1.44 -9.37
C THR A 240 4.10 -0.18 -8.49
N THR A 241 4.46 0.98 -9.05
CA THR A 241 4.42 2.24 -8.30
C THR A 241 3.44 3.23 -8.94
N ALA A 242 3.67 3.73 -10.14
CA ALA A 242 2.80 4.76 -10.72
C ALA A 242 1.36 4.28 -10.91
N LEU A 243 1.14 3.17 -11.62
CA LEU A 243 -0.19 2.62 -11.85
C LEU A 243 -0.82 2.14 -10.54
N ALA A 244 -0.08 1.40 -9.71
CA ALA A 244 -0.60 0.84 -8.46
C ALA A 244 -1.06 1.94 -7.49
N TYR A 245 -0.28 3.00 -7.26
CA TYR A 245 -0.70 4.13 -6.42
C TYR A 245 -1.83 4.96 -7.02
N ALA A 246 -1.88 5.11 -8.35
CA ALA A 246 -3.02 5.76 -9.00
C ALA A 246 -4.33 4.99 -8.76
N LEU A 247 -4.30 3.66 -8.86
CA LEU A 247 -5.43 2.78 -8.54
C LEU A 247 -5.77 2.83 -7.05
N PHE A 248 -4.77 2.77 -6.17
CA PHE A 248 -4.95 2.84 -4.72
C PHE A 248 -5.64 4.13 -4.29
N TYR A 249 -5.14 5.29 -4.72
CA TYR A 249 -5.73 6.58 -4.37
C TYR A 249 -7.11 6.78 -5.02
N THR A 250 -7.35 6.19 -6.19
CA THR A 250 -8.70 6.19 -6.78
C THR A 250 -9.66 5.37 -5.95
N GLY A 251 -9.25 4.20 -5.49
CA GLY A 251 -10.04 3.36 -4.59
C GLY A 251 -10.34 4.03 -3.24
N LEU A 252 -9.35 4.73 -2.67
CA LEU A 252 -9.48 5.46 -1.40
C LEU A 252 -10.55 6.57 -1.42
N ARG A 253 -10.98 7.04 -2.59
CA ARG A 253 -12.07 8.02 -2.66
C ARG A 253 -13.41 7.48 -2.16
N ARG A 254 -13.62 6.16 -2.22
CA ARG A 254 -14.88 5.51 -1.87
C ARG A 254 -14.76 4.48 -0.76
N LEU A 255 -13.54 4.00 -0.49
CA LEU A 255 -13.29 3.05 0.59
C LEU A 255 -12.78 3.77 1.83
N SER A 256 -13.05 3.19 3.01
CA SER A 256 -12.32 3.59 4.21
C SER A 256 -10.85 3.17 4.09
N GLY A 257 -9.96 3.89 4.78
CA GLY A 257 -8.54 3.56 4.78
C GLY A 257 -8.27 2.17 5.35
N SER A 258 -8.99 1.79 6.41
CA SER A 258 -8.91 0.46 7.03
C SER A 258 -9.28 -0.65 6.06
N VAL A 259 -10.40 -0.53 5.32
CA VAL A 259 -10.81 -1.49 4.29
C VAL A 259 -9.78 -1.56 3.16
N ALA A 260 -9.30 -0.42 2.66
CA ALA A 260 -8.31 -0.38 1.60
C ALA A 260 -7.03 -1.12 1.99
N VAL A 261 -6.52 -0.90 3.21
CA VAL A 261 -5.30 -1.57 3.70
C VAL A 261 -5.51 -3.06 3.92
N VAL A 262 -6.69 -3.51 4.38
CA VAL A 262 -7.01 -4.95 4.45
C VAL A 262 -6.95 -5.60 3.06
N VAL A 263 -7.50 -4.93 2.05
CA VAL A 263 -7.49 -5.46 0.66
C VAL A 263 -6.06 -5.50 0.10
N THR A 264 -5.19 -4.54 0.45
CA THR A 264 -3.78 -4.59 0.01
C THR A 264 -2.99 -5.73 0.64
N LEU A 265 -3.48 -6.43 1.67
CA LEU A 265 -2.87 -7.68 2.18
C LEU A 265 -2.92 -8.84 1.17
N LEU A 266 -3.51 -8.68 0.00
CA LEU A 266 -3.25 -9.54 -1.17
C LEU A 266 -1.78 -9.49 -1.63
N GLU A 267 -1.03 -8.47 -1.26
CA GLU A 267 0.41 -8.33 -1.53
C GLU A 267 1.22 -9.54 -1.05
N PRO A 268 1.24 -9.90 0.26
CA PRO A 268 2.00 -11.06 0.72
C PRO A 268 1.50 -12.38 0.15
N LEU A 269 0.20 -12.51 -0.14
CA LEU A 269 -0.33 -13.69 -0.81
C LEU A 269 0.21 -13.82 -2.23
N THR A 270 0.23 -12.72 -2.99
CA THR A 270 0.78 -12.70 -4.35
C THR A 270 2.27 -13.01 -4.33
N ALA A 271 3.02 -12.43 -3.38
CA ALA A 271 4.44 -12.70 -3.22
C ALA A 271 4.71 -14.20 -2.94
N ALA A 272 3.92 -14.83 -2.06
CA ALA A 272 4.01 -16.26 -1.77
C ALA A 272 3.71 -17.13 -3.00
N LEU A 273 2.66 -16.80 -3.76
CA LEU A 273 2.32 -17.53 -4.99
C LEU A 273 3.43 -17.40 -6.05
N LEU A 274 4.04 -16.23 -6.18
CA LEU A 274 5.16 -16.03 -7.11
C LEU A 274 6.41 -16.78 -6.69
N ALA A 275 6.68 -16.90 -5.38
CA ALA A 275 7.79 -17.70 -4.87
C ALA A 275 7.64 -19.18 -5.29
N VAL A 276 6.43 -19.73 -5.22
CA VAL A 276 6.13 -21.09 -5.71
C VAL A 276 6.35 -21.21 -7.21
N LEU A 277 5.79 -20.27 -7.99
CA LEU A 277 5.79 -20.37 -9.45
C LEU A 277 7.16 -20.11 -10.10
N LEU A 278 8.01 -19.29 -9.45
CA LEU A 278 9.28 -18.83 -10.03
C LEU A 278 10.52 -19.46 -9.39
N ILE A 279 10.38 -19.98 -8.16
CA ILE A 279 11.51 -20.51 -7.37
C ILE A 279 11.26 -21.98 -6.99
N ASP A 280 10.16 -22.59 -7.44
CA ASP A 280 9.73 -23.97 -7.12
C ASP A 280 9.64 -24.23 -5.59
N GLU A 281 9.35 -23.18 -4.80
CA GLU A 281 9.21 -23.31 -3.35
C GLU A 281 7.88 -23.99 -3.01
N PRO A 282 7.87 -25.14 -2.29
CA PRO A 282 6.62 -25.83 -1.98
C PRO A 282 5.75 -24.99 -1.04
N LEU A 283 4.45 -24.88 -1.35
CA LEU A 283 3.48 -24.24 -0.46
C LEU A 283 3.34 -25.05 0.84
N GLY A 284 3.80 -24.47 1.93
CA GLY A 284 3.54 -25.00 3.26
C GLY A 284 2.04 -24.90 3.64
N THR A 285 1.56 -25.81 4.47
CA THR A 285 0.16 -25.80 4.94
C THR A 285 -0.24 -24.45 5.55
N MET A 286 0.66 -23.82 6.32
CA MET A 286 0.41 -22.50 6.92
C MET A 286 0.22 -21.41 5.85
N THR A 287 0.99 -21.43 4.77
CA THR A 287 0.86 -20.50 3.65
C THR A 287 -0.48 -20.68 2.93
N ILE A 288 -0.92 -21.94 2.73
CA ILE A 288 -2.23 -22.24 2.12
C ILE A 288 -3.37 -21.74 3.01
N VAL A 289 -3.37 -22.10 4.30
CA VAL A 289 -4.41 -21.66 5.24
C VAL A 289 -4.43 -20.14 5.38
N GLY A 290 -3.27 -19.51 5.51
CA GLY A 290 -3.14 -18.05 5.57
C GLY A 290 -3.65 -17.37 4.31
N GLY A 291 -3.35 -17.92 3.13
CA GLY A 291 -3.85 -17.43 1.85
C GLY A 291 -5.37 -17.54 1.73
N LEU A 292 -5.96 -18.65 2.17
CA LEU A 292 -7.42 -18.84 2.20
C LEU A 292 -8.11 -17.85 3.15
N LEU A 293 -7.51 -17.55 4.30
CA LEU A 293 -8.01 -16.52 5.22
C LEU A 293 -7.96 -15.13 4.60
N LEU A 294 -6.88 -14.76 3.91
CA LEU A 294 -6.78 -13.48 3.19
C LEU A 294 -7.83 -13.38 2.07
N LEU A 295 -7.99 -14.42 1.27
CA LEU A 295 -9.01 -14.44 0.21
C LEU A 295 -10.42 -14.37 0.80
N GLY A 296 -10.68 -15.07 1.91
CA GLY A 296 -11.95 -15.01 2.63
C GLY A 296 -12.24 -13.61 3.21
N ALA A 297 -11.22 -12.93 3.72
CA ALA A 297 -11.33 -11.55 4.19
C ALA A 297 -11.72 -10.61 3.05
N VAL A 298 -11.01 -10.67 1.93
CA VAL A 298 -11.32 -9.85 0.75
C VAL A 298 -12.71 -10.19 0.20
N ALA A 299 -13.05 -11.47 0.08
CA ALA A 299 -14.39 -11.90 -0.36
C ALA A 299 -15.50 -11.37 0.57
N THR A 300 -15.30 -11.39 1.88
CA THR A 300 -16.22 -10.82 2.86
C THR A 300 -16.48 -9.32 2.59
N LEU A 301 -15.44 -8.55 2.29
CA LEU A 301 -15.57 -7.13 1.94
C LEU A 301 -16.33 -6.93 0.62
N TYR A 302 -16.05 -7.75 -0.40
CA TYR A 302 -16.78 -7.70 -1.68
C TYR A 302 -18.28 -8.03 -1.54
N LEU A 303 -18.60 -9.07 -0.77
CA LEU A 303 -19.99 -9.50 -0.55
C LEU A 303 -20.80 -8.47 0.27
N ASN A 304 -20.13 -7.75 1.16
CA ASN A 304 -20.74 -6.72 2.01
C ASN A 304 -20.54 -5.29 1.48
N ALA A 305 -19.99 -5.12 0.27
CA ALA A 305 -19.91 -3.84 -0.42
C ALA A 305 -21.32 -3.41 -0.86
N GLY A 306 -22.13 -2.99 0.10
CA GLY A 306 -23.43 -2.35 -0.12
C GLY A 306 -23.29 -0.96 -0.74
N PRO A 307 -24.42 -0.28 -1.04
CA PRO A 307 -24.38 1.13 -1.43
C PRO A 307 -23.58 1.88 -0.38
N ALA A 308 -22.58 2.63 -0.83
CA ALA A 308 -21.76 3.44 0.07
C ALA A 308 -22.73 4.27 0.93
N THR A 309 -22.75 4.01 2.23
CA THR A 309 -23.34 4.95 3.15
C THR A 309 -22.51 6.20 2.92
N GLU A 310 -23.08 7.21 2.24
CA GLU A 310 -22.46 8.53 2.10
C GLU A 310 -22.02 8.94 3.50
N GLN A 311 -20.76 8.75 3.82
CA GLN A 311 -20.23 9.33 5.04
C GLN A 311 -20.39 10.82 4.87
N PRO A 312 -21.16 11.49 5.76
CA PRO A 312 -21.37 12.92 5.65
C PRO A 312 -20.02 13.58 5.50
N ALA A 313 -19.88 14.42 4.47
CA ALA A 313 -18.71 15.26 4.29
C ALA A 313 -18.40 15.91 5.63
N ILE A 314 -17.17 15.75 6.13
CA ILE A 314 -16.75 16.42 7.36
C ILE A 314 -17.01 17.91 7.12
N PRO A 315 -17.84 18.58 7.92
CA PRO A 315 -18.13 19.98 7.70
C PRO A 315 -16.80 20.74 7.65
N ALA A 316 -16.59 21.48 6.56
CA ALA A 316 -15.52 22.46 6.53
C ALA A 316 -15.61 23.28 7.82
N ALA A 317 -14.51 23.38 8.56
CA ALA A 317 -14.46 24.18 9.77
C ALA A 317 -14.98 25.57 9.40
N SER A 318 -16.22 25.84 9.77
CA SER A 318 -16.83 27.15 9.57
C SER A 318 -15.97 28.14 10.33
N GLU A 319 -15.45 29.09 9.59
CA GLU A 319 -15.01 30.38 10.08
C GLU A 319 -15.90 30.81 11.26
N ARG A 320 -15.32 30.74 12.46
CA ARG A 320 -15.84 31.53 13.57
C ARG A 320 -14.90 32.69 13.71
N GLY A 321 -15.42 33.84 13.32
CA GLY A 321 -14.85 35.17 13.44
C GLY A 321 -14.38 35.55 14.84
#